data_3043b3e9f08df1d67a008ad7c317bc0f
#
_entry.id   3043b3e9f08df1d67a008ad7c317bc0f
#
_cell.length_a   1.000
_cell.length_b   1.000
_cell.length_c   1.000
_cell.angle_alpha   90.00
_cell.angle_beta   90.00
_cell.angle_gamma   90.00
#
_symmetry.space_group_name_H-M   'P 1'
#
loop_
_entity.id
_entity.type
_entity.pdbx_description
1 polymer ?
#
loop_
_entity_poly.entity_id
_entity_poly.type
_entity_poly.pdbx_seq_one_letter_code
_entity_poly.pdbx_strand_id
1 'polypeptide(L)'
;MLGPRPTVAGPAETNHAPLTAPGATRAMEAVLERVIQARLRQARDTDAVFALDMADRLAAYVRRGGKRLRTAFVWCGWRAAGGSGDASAVLRTGAALELLQACALIHDDVMDGSPLRRGAPAMHVDFARGHRAGRTGGSAESFGTSAAVLAGDLALAWADDLLTETALASPHGPRLFEEWRAMRTEMVAGQYRDLRAQASGSSAADEALTIAVLKSARYTVARPLALGAS
;
A
#
# COMPACT_ATOMS: atom_id res chain seq x y z
N MET A 1 20.14 -0.74 -47.84
CA MET A 1 20.25 -1.35 -46.49
C MET A 1 20.77 -0.28 -45.51
N LEU A 2 19.86 0.33 -44.74
CA LEU A 2 20.21 1.27 -43.68
C LEU A 2 20.20 0.49 -42.37
N GLY A 3 21.36 0.37 -41.73
CA GLY A 3 21.53 -0.30 -40.45
C GLY A 3 20.84 0.46 -39.31
N PRO A 4 20.53 -0.22 -38.18
CA PRO A 4 19.83 0.38 -37.05
C PRO A 4 20.70 1.46 -36.38
N ARG A 5 20.11 2.64 -36.13
CA ARG A 5 20.74 3.72 -35.37
C ARG A 5 20.99 3.28 -33.92
N PRO A 6 22.14 3.57 -33.33
CA PRO A 6 22.37 3.30 -31.91
C PRO A 6 21.46 4.18 -31.07
N THR A 7 20.70 3.53 -30.18
CA THR A 7 19.91 4.19 -29.14
C THR A 7 20.90 4.80 -28.14
N VAL A 8 20.93 6.12 -28.06
CA VAL A 8 21.69 6.85 -27.03
C VAL A 8 21.01 6.58 -25.70
N ALA A 9 21.67 5.80 -24.85
CA ALA A 9 21.26 5.67 -23.46
C ALA A 9 21.36 7.04 -22.79
N GLY A 10 20.23 7.58 -22.33
CA GLY A 10 20.21 8.79 -21.54
C GLY A 10 21.03 8.60 -20.24
N PRO A 11 21.54 9.69 -19.65
CA PRO A 11 22.36 9.61 -18.46
C PRO A 11 21.61 8.86 -17.36
N ALA A 12 22.23 7.82 -16.80
CA ALA A 12 21.76 7.14 -15.60
C ALA A 12 21.68 8.20 -14.49
N GLU A 13 20.46 8.53 -14.07
CA GLU A 13 20.25 9.34 -12.87
C GLU A 13 20.91 8.59 -11.72
N THR A 14 22.04 9.08 -11.25
CA THR A 14 22.69 8.63 -10.02
C THR A 14 21.75 8.99 -8.87
N ASN A 15 20.90 8.06 -8.48
CA ASN A 15 20.01 8.18 -7.35
C ASN A 15 20.85 8.11 -6.06
N HIS A 16 21.46 9.24 -5.68
CA HIS A 16 22.14 9.33 -4.40
C HIS A 16 21.13 9.07 -3.28
N ALA A 17 21.46 8.09 -2.42
CA ALA A 17 20.62 7.74 -1.28
C ALA A 17 20.30 8.99 -0.44
N PRO A 18 19.01 9.23 -0.08
CA PRO A 18 18.66 10.33 0.81
C PRO A 18 19.44 10.26 2.12
N LEU A 19 19.92 11.40 2.62
CA LEU A 19 20.70 11.42 3.86
C LEU A 19 19.83 11.36 5.12
N THR A 20 18.53 11.65 5.01
CA THR A 20 17.61 11.76 6.15
C THR A 20 16.30 10.99 5.90
N ALA A 21 15.63 10.57 6.98
CA ALA A 21 14.32 9.92 6.88
C ALA A 21 13.25 10.79 6.18
N PRO A 22 13.15 12.11 6.42
CA PRO A 22 12.26 12.98 5.64
C PRO A 22 12.62 13.05 4.14
N GLY A 23 13.90 13.00 3.82
CA GLY A 23 14.38 12.91 2.44
C GLY A 23 13.98 11.60 1.77
N ALA A 24 14.12 10.49 2.48
CA ALA A 24 13.68 9.16 2.03
C ALA A 24 12.16 9.09 1.82
N THR A 25 11.38 9.70 2.71
CA THR A 25 9.92 9.79 2.56
C THR A 25 9.53 10.50 1.26
N ARG A 26 10.13 11.67 0.96
CA ARG A 26 9.86 12.38 -0.30
C ARG A 26 10.30 11.59 -1.54
N ALA A 27 11.46 10.94 -1.48
CA ALA A 27 11.93 10.08 -2.57
C ALA A 27 11.00 8.89 -2.81
N MET A 28 10.50 8.26 -1.74
CA MET A 28 9.52 7.19 -1.81
C MET A 28 8.18 7.69 -2.39
N GLU A 29 7.70 8.87 -2.01
CA GLU A 29 6.48 9.46 -2.58
C GLU A 29 6.61 9.69 -4.09
N ALA A 30 7.78 10.09 -4.57
CA ALA A 30 8.05 10.18 -6.00
C ALA A 30 8.03 8.80 -6.69
N VAL A 31 8.54 7.75 -6.04
CA VAL A 31 8.43 6.36 -6.52
C VAL A 31 6.97 5.93 -6.57
N LEU A 32 6.22 6.13 -5.49
CA LEU A 32 4.81 5.78 -5.37
C LEU A 32 3.98 6.46 -6.48
N GLU A 33 4.22 7.74 -6.75
CA GLU A 33 3.51 8.46 -7.80
C GLU A 33 3.82 7.88 -9.20
N ARG A 34 5.07 7.54 -9.50
CA ARG A 34 5.41 6.85 -10.78
C ARG A 34 4.70 5.52 -10.92
N VAL A 35 4.64 4.73 -9.84
CA VAL A 35 3.93 3.45 -9.81
C VAL A 35 2.44 3.66 -10.05
N ILE A 36 1.79 4.58 -9.34
CA ILE A 36 0.38 4.91 -9.51
C ILE A 36 0.10 5.32 -10.96
N GLN A 37 0.92 6.18 -11.56
CA GLN A 37 0.75 6.59 -12.96
C GLN A 37 0.86 5.41 -13.93
N ALA A 38 1.77 4.47 -13.70
CA ALA A 38 1.89 3.26 -14.52
C ALA A 38 0.64 2.37 -14.39
N ARG A 39 0.14 2.17 -13.18
CA ARG A 39 -1.07 1.37 -12.91
C ARG A 39 -2.34 2.03 -13.49
N LEU A 40 -2.44 3.36 -13.45
CA LEU A 40 -3.55 4.08 -14.08
C LEU A 40 -3.53 3.96 -15.61
N ARG A 41 -2.34 3.98 -16.24
CA ARG A 41 -2.26 3.69 -17.69
C ARG A 41 -2.73 2.28 -17.99
N GLN A 42 -2.23 1.27 -17.27
CA GLN A 42 -2.67 -0.11 -17.41
C GLN A 42 -4.19 -0.27 -17.23
N ALA A 43 -4.78 0.40 -16.23
CA ALA A 43 -6.22 0.38 -16.01
C ALA A 43 -7.00 0.94 -17.21
N ARG A 44 -6.53 2.05 -17.80
CA ARG A 44 -7.16 2.66 -19.00
C ARG A 44 -7.08 1.74 -20.22
N ASP A 45 -5.95 1.04 -20.37
CA ASP A 45 -5.77 0.06 -21.46
C ASP A 45 -6.66 -1.17 -21.26
N THR A 46 -7.06 -1.47 -20.02
CA THR A 46 -7.92 -2.60 -19.68
C THR A 46 -9.40 -2.26 -19.88
N ASP A 47 -9.89 -1.20 -19.24
CA ASP A 47 -11.29 -0.76 -19.31
C ASP A 47 -11.46 0.67 -18.82
N ALA A 48 -12.15 1.51 -19.58
CA ALA A 48 -12.32 2.93 -19.28
C ALA A 48 -13.20 3.19 -18.05
N VAL A 49 -14.24 2.39 -17.83
CA VAL A 49 -15.14 2.54 -16.66
C VAL A 49 -14.39 2.14 -15.40
N PHE A 50 -13.71 1.01 -15.43
CA PHE A 50 -12.85 0.57 -14.32
C PHE A 50 -11.78 1.61 -13.99
N ALA A 51 -11.14 2.19 -15.00
CA ALA A 51 -10.10 3.20 -14.79
C ALA A 51 -10.64 4.44 -14.06
N LEU A 52 -11.76 5.00 -14.54
CA LEU A 52 -12.35 6.22 -14.00
C LEU A 52 -13.03 6.01 -12.63
N ASP A 53 -13.79 4.94 -12.50
CA ASP A 53 -14.60 4.73 -11.29
C ASP A 53 -13.82 4.06 -10.15
N MET A 54 -12.89 3.18 -10.46
CA MET A 54 -12.16 2.40 -9.45
C MET A 54 -10.71 2.86 -9.30
N ALA A 55 -9.90 2.78 -10.37
CA ALA A 55 -8.46 3.00 -10.28
C ALA A 55 -8.11 4.46 -9.93
N ASP A 56 -8.79 5.45 -10.54
CA ASP A 56 -8.56 6.87 -10.24
C ASP A 56 -8.99 7.22 -8.81
N ARG A 57 -10.08 6.64 -8.27
CA ARG A 57 -10.50 6.82 -6.87
C ARG A 57 -9.47 6.21 -5.90
N LEU A 58 -8.97 5.01 -6.19
CA LEU A 58 -7.92 4.38 -5.38
C LEU A 58 -6.64 5.22 -5.40
N ALA A 59 -6.22 5.70 -6.57
CA ALA A 59 -5.07 6.59 -6.69
C ALA A 59 -5.25 7.88 -5.87
N ALA A 60 -6.41 8.53 -5.95
CA ALA A 60 -6.74 9.69 -5.15
C ALA A 60 -6.70 9.40 -3.63
N TYR A 61 -7.19 8.21 -3.23
CA TYR A 61 -7.13 7.77 -1.84
C TYR A 61 -5.69 7.61 -1.34
N VAL A 62 -4.82 6.95 -2.11
CA VAL A 62 -3.40 6.76 -1.77
C VAL A 62 -2.65 8.10 -1.70
N ARG A 63 -2.91 9.03 -2.63
CA ARG A 63 -2.31 10.38 -2.68
C ARG A 63 -2.67 11.25 -1.49
N ARG A 64 -3.84 11.07 -0.87
CA ARG A 64 -4.20 11.78 0.38
C ARG A 64 -3.20 11.53 1.51
N GLY A 65 -2.41 10.48 1.39
CA GLY A 65 -1.26 10.24 2.24
C GLY A 65 -1.58 9.92 3.69
N GLY A 66 -0.58 10.14 4.53
CA GLY A 66 -0.60 9.93 5.96
C GLY A 66 0.76 10.28 6.56
N LYS A 67 1.01 9.82 7.79
CA LYS A 67 2.27 10.09 8.51
C LYS A 67 3.49 9.36 7.91
N ARG A 68 3.31 8.45 6.94
CA ARG A 68 4.37 7.68 6.27
C ARG A 68 5.35 6.99 7.22
N LEU A 69 4.89 6.59 8.40
CA LEU A 69 5.76 6.00 9.43
C LEU A 69 6.41 4.69 8.98
N ARG A 70 5.67 3.83 8.26
CA ARG A 70 6.20 2.53 7.79
C ARG A 70 7.35 2.73 6.83
N THR A 71 7.24 3.68 5.93
CA THR A 71 8.32 4.08 5.01
C THR A 71 9.54 4.60 5.78
N ALA A 72 9.34 5.41 6.81
CA ALA A 72 10.44 5.88 7.65
C ALA A 72 11.13 4.70 8.35
N PHE A 73 10.38 3.71 8.85
CA PHE A 73 10.97 2.52 9.47
C PHE A 73 11.69 1.62 8.48
N VAL A 74 11.17 1.44 7.26
CA VAL A 74 11.92 0.72 6.20
C VAL A 74 13.25 1.40 5.94
N TRP A 75 13.26 2.71 5.80
CA TRP A 75 14.49 3.48 5.63
C TRP A 75 15.45 3.31 6.79
N CYS A 76 14.96 3.41 8.05
CA CYS A 76 15.78 3.21 9.25
C CYS A 76 16.37 1.80 9.30
N GLY A 77 15.60 0.75 8.97
CA GLY A 77 16.07 -0.62 8.90
C GLY A 77 17.20 -0.78 7.90
N TRP A 78 17.04 -0.25 6.68
CA TRP A 78 18.07 -0.27 5.65
C TRP A 78 19.37 0.43 6.10
N ARG A 79 19.25 1.62 6.70
CA ARG A 79 20.41 2.35 7.22
C ARG A 79 21.09 1.61 8.37
N ALA A 80 20.34 1.03 9.29
CA ALA A 80 20.86 0.26 10.42
C ALA A 80 21.58 -1.01 9.98
N ALA A 81 21.16 -1.62 8.86
CA ALA A 81 21.84 -2.76 8.24
C ALA A 81 23.07 -2.37 7.39
N GLY A 82 23.50 -1.11 7.41
CA GLY A 82 24.66 -0.62 6.65
C GLY A 82 24.32 -0.16 5.24
N GLY A 83 23.05 -0.03 4.91
CA GLY A 83 22.58 0.40 3.57
C GLY A 83 23.18 1.73 3.15
N SER A 84 23.78 1.74 1.96
CA SER A 84 24.44 2.88 1.31
C SER A 84 24.37 2.72 -0.21
N GLY A 85 24.55 3.79 -0.95
CA GLY A 85 24.52 3.73 -2.41
C GLY A 85 23.10 3.71 -2.98
N ASP A 86 22.78 2.75 -3.83
CA ASP A 86 21.46 2.66 -4.48
C ASP A 86 20.34 2.30 -3.50
N ALA A 87 19.41 3.22 -3.34
CA ALA A 87 18.25 3.08 -2.46
C ALA A 87 16.98 2.62 -3.21
N SER A 88 17.07 2.25 -4.49
CA SER A 88 15.90 1.96 -5.31
C SER A 88 15.01 0.87 -4.71
N ALA A 89 15.59 -0.24 -4.26
CA ALA A 89 14.83 -1.36 -3.69
C ALA A 89 14.11 -0.95 -2.40
N VAL A 90 14.77 -0.25 -1.49
CA VAL A 90 14.17 0.19 -0.22
C VAL A 90 13.08 1.24 -0.42
N LEU A 91 13.24 2.15 -1.40
CA LEU A 91 12.21 3.14 -1.74
C LEU A 91 10.98 2.48 -2.39
N ARG A 92 11.18 1.49 -3.27
CA ARG A 92 10.09 0.69 -3.86
C ARG A 92 9.36 -0.15 -2.80
N THR A 93 10.09 -0.73 -1.84
CA THR A 93 9.51 -1.44 -0.69
C THR A 93 8.65 -0.50 0.15
N GLY A 94 9.11 0.73 0.42
CA GLY A 94 8.33 1.76 1.10
C GLY A 94 7.06 2.13 0.34
N ALA A 95 7.11 2.26 -0.98
CA ALA A 95 5.95 2.54 -1.83
C ALA A 95 4.94 1.37 -1.82
N ALA A 96 5.41 0.11 -1.85
CA ALA A 96 4.56 -1.07 -1.72
C ALA A 96 3.82 -1.10 -0.38
N LEU A 97 4.49 -0.70 0.71
CA LEU A 97 3.86 -0.58 2.04
C LEU A 97 2.74 0.45 2.10
N GLU A 98 2.84 1.56 1.35
CA GLU A 98 1.75 2.55 1.29
C GLU A 98 0.53 2.03 0.53
N LEU A 99 0.74 1.22 -0.51
CA LEU A 99 -0.34 0.54 -1.23
C LEU A 99 -1.00 -0.53 -0.33
N LEU A 100 -0.21 -1.35 0.36
CA LEU A 100 -0.72 -2.32 1.33
C LEU A 100 -1.49 -1.62 2.47
N GLN A 101 -1.01 -0.47 2.94
CA GLN A 101 -1.71 0.33 3.93
C GLN A 101 -3.05 0.86 3.41
N ALA A 102 -3.15 1.20 2.14
CA ALA A 102 -4.42 1.60 1.54
C ALA A 102 -5.42 0.44 1.55
N CYS A 103 -5.00 -0.78 1.16
CA CYS A 103 -5.81 -1.99 1.29
C CYS A 103 -6.31 -2.16 2.73
N ALA A 104 -5.39 -2.19 3.71
CA ALA A 104 -5.72 -2.41 5.11
C ALA A 104 -6.74 -1.41 5.64
N LEU A 105 -6.58 -0.11 5.31
CA LEU A 105 -7.50 0.94 5.77
C LEU A 105 -8.85 0.91 5.06
N ILE A 106 -8.89 0.58 3.77
CA ILE A 106 -10.16 0.48 3.02
C ILE A 106 -10.99 -0.67 3.56
N HIS A 107 -10.38 -1.85 3.80
CA HIS A 107 -11.08 -3.00 4.36
C HIS A 107 -11.48 -2.79 5.81
N ASP A 108 -10.62 -2.18 6.63
CA ASP A 108 -10.91 -1.82 8.03
C ASP A 108 -12.16 -0.91 8.11
N ASP A 109 -12.23 0.14 7.26
CA ASP A 109 -13.37 1.03 7.20
C ASP A 109 -14.70 0.33 6.83
N VAL A 110 -14.64 -0.68 5.96
CA VAL A 110 -15.80 -1.50 5.61
C VAL A 110 -16.22 -2.37 6.78
N MET A 111 -15.26 -3.04 7.44
CA MET A 111 -15.53 -3.96 8.56
C MET A 111 -16.07 -3.21 9.78
N ASP A 112 -15.54 -2.03 10.06
CA ASP A 112 -15.94 -1.20 11.21
C ASP A 112 -17.16 -0.30 10.93
N GLY A 113 -17.64 -0.24 9.67
CA GLY A 113 -18.67 0.68 9.25
C GLY A 113 -18.27 2.16 9.39
N SER A 114 -16.97 2.47 9.35
CA SER A 114 -16.45 3.81 9.59
C SER A 114 -16.83 4.77 8.47
N PRO A 115 -17.59 5.86 8.73
CA PRO A 115 -18.06 6.74 7.66
C PRO A 115 -16.97 7.66 7.11
N LEU A 116 -15.90 7.88 7.87
CA LEU A 116 -14.84 8.84 7.55
C LEU A 116 -13.46 8.23 7.77
N ARG A 117 -12.51 8.59 6.89
CA ARG A 117 -11.09 8.32 7.06
C ARG A 117 -10.27 9.60 6.82
N ARG A 118 -9.48 10.04 7.81
CA ARG A 118 -8.65 11.26 7.71
C ARG A 118 -9.42 12.52 7.30
N GLY A 119 -10.63 12.70 7.84
CA GLY A 119 -11.47 13.85 7.57
C GLY A 119 -12.20 13.83 6.22
N ALA A 120 -12.06 12.78 5.42
CA ALA A 120 -12.76 12.57 4.17
C ALA A 120 -13.68 11.33 4.25
N PRO A 121 -14.67 11.19 3.36
CA PRO A 121 -15.48 9.97 3.29
C PRO A 121 -14.61 8.72 3.16
N ALA A 122 -14.93 7.66 3.90
CA ALA A 122 -14.37 6.34 3.69
C ALA A 122 -14.71 5.85 2.28
N MET A 123 -13.92 4.92 1.73
CA MET A 123 -14.03 4.49 0.33
C MET A 123 -15.43 3.96 0.00
N HIS A 124 -16.02 3.13 0.88
CA HIS A 124 -17.36 2.58 0.67
C HIS A 124 -18.45 3.68 0.67
N VAL A 125 -18.28 4.73 1.48
CA VAL A 125 -19.20 5.88 1.50
C VAL A 125 -19.04 6.72 0.22
N ASP A 126 -17.82 6.90 -0.28
CA ASP A 126 -17.55 7.63 -1.51
C ASP A 126 -18.17 6.93 -2.72
N PHE A 127 -18.02 5.61 -2.84
CA PHE A 127 -18.69 4.81 -3.87
C PHE A 127 -20.20 4.86 -3.76
N ALA A 128 -20.76 4.75 -2.56
CA ALA A 128 -22.21 4.84 -2.35
C ALA A 128 -22.77 6.21 -2.77
N ARG A 129 -22.03 7.30 -2.52
CA ARG A 129 -22.41 8.66 -2.98
C ARG A 129 -22.39 8.76 -4.50
N GLY A 130 -21.36 8.22 -5.16
CA GLY A 130 -21.26 8.17 -6.61
C GLY A 130 -22.41 7.39 -7.24
N HIS A 131 -22.76 6.24 -6.66
CA HIS A 131 -23.88 5.40 -7.11
C HIS A 131 -25.21 6.15 -7.05
N ARG A 132 -25.50 6.86 -5.94
CA ARG A 132 -26.71 7.68 -5.80
C ARG A 132 -26.75 8.83 -6.82
N ALA A 133 -25.61 9.49 -7.03
CA ALA A 133 -25.53 10.60 -7.99
C ALA A 133 -25.75 10.12 -9.44
N GLY A 134 -25.28 8.92 -9.78
CA GLY A 134 -25.48 8.28 -11.08
C GLY A 134 -26.91 7.77 -11.31
N ARG A 135 -27.79 7.83 -10.30
CA ARG A 135 -29.19 7.36 -10.35
C ARG A 135 -29.32 5.91 -10.83
N THR A 136 -28.35 5.07 -10.49
CA THR A 136 -28.33 3.63 -10.78
C THR A 136 -29.23 2.85 -9.80
N GLY A 137 -29.80 1.73 -10.25
CA GLY A 137 -30.69 0.92 -9.42
C GLY A 137 -29.99 0.16 -8.30
N GLY A 138 -30.74 -0.34 -7.31
CA GLY A 138 -30.23 -1.13 -6.20
C GLY A 138 -29.79 -0.30 -4.98
N SER A 139 -29.28 -0.99 -3.93
CA SER A 139 -28.80 -0.33 -2.72
C SER A 139 -27.43 0.30 -2.95
N ALA A 140 -27.34 1.60 -2.75
CA ALA A 140 -26.07 2.35 -2.86
C ALA A 140 -25.07 1.90 -1.79
N GLU A 141 -25.52 1.53 -0.60
CA GLU A 141 -24.70 1.02 0.51
C GLU A 141 -24.06 -0.32 0.15
N SER A 142 -24.86 -1.24 -0.40
CA SER A 142 -24.37 -2.55 -0.84
C SER A 142 -23.37 -2.39 -1.98
N PHE A 143 -23.66 -1.54 -2.97
CA PHE A 143 -22.73 -1.22 -4.05
C PHE A 143 -21.43 -0.61 -3.49
N GLY A 144 -21.53 0.37 -2.59
CA GLY A 144 -20.39 1.03 -1.98
C GLY A 144 -19.47 0.06 -1.24
N THR A 145 -20.05 -0.84 -0.45
CA THR A 145 -19.33 -1.90 0.25
C THR A 145 -18.61 -2.83 -0.72
N SER A 146 -19.31 -3.35 -1.73
CA SER A 146 -18.73 -4.26 -2.73
C SER A 146 -17.60 -3.60 -3.53
N ALA A 147 -17.80 -2.35 -3.96
CA ALA A 147 -16.78 -1.59 -4.68
C ALA A 147 -15.55 -1.29 -3.80
N ALA A 148 -15.73 -1.02 -2.51
CA ALA A 148 -14.63 -0.79 -1.58
C ALA A 148 -13.81 -2.08 -1.33
N VAL A 149 -14.46 -3.25 -1.25
CA VAL A 149 -13.74 -4.53 -1.18
C VAL A 149 -12.83 -4.69 -2.40
N LEU A 150 -13.37 -4.50 -3.62
CA LEU A 150 -12.57 -4.56 -4.86
C LEU A 150 -11.45 -3.52 -4.90
N ALA A 151 -11.68 -2.31 -4.38
CA ALA A 151 -10.64 -1.27 -4.30
C ALA A 151 -9.51 -1.68 -3.34
N GLY A 152 -9.83 -2.32 -2.23
CA GLY A 152 -8.85 -2.88 -1.30
C GLY A 152 -8.04 -4.00 -1.94
N ASP A 153 -8.70 -4.92 -2.65
CA ASP A 153 -8.04 -6.02 -3.37
C ASP A 153 -7.11 -5.48 -4.47
N LEU A 154 -7.55 -4.45 -5.20
CA LEU A 154 -6.73 -3.79 -6.21
C LEU A 154 -5.47 -3.13 -5.59
N ALA A 155 -5.63 -2.48 -4.42
CA ALA A 155 -4.50 -1.91 -3.69
C ALA A 155 -3.50 -2.99 -3.23
N LEU A 156 -4.00 -4.14 -2.77
CA LEU A 156 -3.18 -5.29 -2.40
C LEU A 156 -2.44 -5.86 -3.62
N ALA A 157 -3.13 -6.03 -4.74
CA ALA A 157 -2.52 -6.52 -5.97
C ALA A 157 -1.40 -5.59 -6.45
N TRP A 158 -1.62 -4.27 -6.47
CA TRP A 158 -0.58 -3.29 -6.83
C TRP A 158 0.61 -3.32 -5.85
N ALA A 159 0.35 -3.54 -4.55
CA ALA A 159 1.39 -3.66 -3.54
C ALA A 159 2.25 -4.91 -3.76
N ASP A 160 1.60 -6.06 -3.99
CA ASP A 160 2.25 -7.35 -4.21
C ASP A 160 3.05 -7.37 -5.51
N ASP A 161 2.51 -6.82 -6.59
CA ASP A 161 3.23 -6.68 -7.86
C ASP A 161 4.51 -5.85 -7.67
N LEU A 162 4.39 -4.66 -7.05
CA LEU A 162 5.54 -3.78 -6.83
C LEU A 162 6.61 -4.43 -5.98
N LEU A 163 6.22 -5.15 -4.92
CA LEU A 163 7.19 -5.84 -4.07
C LEU A 163 7.81 -7.03 -4.78
N THR A 164 7.02 -7.81 -5.51
CA THR A 164 7.52 -8.96 -6.29
C THR A 164 8.52 -8.51 -7.35
N GLU A 165 8.21 -7.47 -8.12
CA GLU A 165 9.14 -6.87 -9.08
C GLU A 165 10.44 -6.42 -8.39
N THR A 166 10.33 -5.84 -7.18
CA THR A 166 11.50 -5.38 -6.40
C THR A 166 12.32 -6.57 -5.91
N ALA A 167 11.68 -7.61 -5.39
CA ALA A 167 12.34 -8.81 -4.91
C ALA A 167 13.05 -9.56 -6.04
N LEU A 168 12.43 -9.70 -7.20
CA LEU A 168 13.03 -10.37 -8.37
C LEU A 168 14.27 -9.64 -8.89
N ALA A 169 14.36 -8.33 -8.70
CA ALA A 169 15.50 -7.52 -9.10
C ALA A 169 16.60 -7.41 -8.01
N SER A 170 16.39 -7.97 -6.81
CA SER A 170 17.31 -7.87 -5.67
C SER A 170 18.01 -9.18 -5.38
N PRO A 171 19.33 -9.19 -5.07
CA PRO A 171 20.01 -10.38 -4.58
C PRO A 171 19.46 -10.89 -3.24
N HIS A 172 18.79 -10.02 -2.47
CA HIS A 172 18.15 -10.33 -1.19
C HIS A 172 16.64 -10.59 -1.32
N GLY A 173 16.14 -10.75 -2.55
CA GLY A 173 14.73 -10.91 -2.86
C GLY A 173 14.01 -12.00 -2.07
N PRO A 174 14.54 -13.21 -1.89
CA PRO A 174 13.90 -14.26 -1.09
C PRO A 174 13.59 -13.83 0.34
N ARG A 175 14.53 -13.15 1.01
CA ARG A 175 14.36 -12.66 2.38
C ARG A 175 13.33 -11.52 2.43
N LEU A 176 13.40 -10.57 1.49
CA LEU A 176 12.43 -9.50 1.37
C LEU A 176 11.00 -10.06 1.21
N PHE A 177 10.85 -11.08 0.38
CA PHE A 177 9.54 -11.72 0.13
C PHE A 177 9.04 -12.52 1.34
N GLU A 178 9.92 -13.16 2.11
CA GLU A 178 9.58 -13.87 3.35
C GLU A 178 9.02 -12.89 4.40
N GLU A 179 9.69 -11.76 4.64
CA GLU A 179 9.23 -10.72 5.57
C GLU A 179 7.89 -10.12 5.14
N TRP A 180 7.71 -9.88 3.85
CA TRP A 180 6.45 -9.39 3.28
C TRP A 180 5.29 -10.36 3.49
N ARG A 181 5.51 -11.64 3.22
CA ARG A 181 4.50 -12.68 3.42
C ARG A 181 4.10 -12.80 4.89
N ALA A 182 5.08 -12.80 5.80
CA ALA A 182 4.83 -12.85 7.24
C ALA A 182 4.01 -11.65 7.71
N MET A 183 4.38 -10.44 7.26
CA MET A 183 3.66 -9.21 7.61
C MET A 183 2.19 -9.24 7.18
N ARG A 184 1.88 -9.68 5.96
CA ARG A 184 0.49 -9.78 5.48
C ARG A 184 -0.32 -10.77 6.30
N THR A 185 0.24 -11.94 6.60
CA THR A 185 -0.41 -12.96 7.44
C THR A 185 -0.69 -12.43 8.85
N GLU A 186 0.28 -11.76 9.47
CA GLU A 186 0.12 -11.17 10.80
C GLU A 186 -0.93 -10.05 10.83
N MET A 187 -0.97 -9.21 9.79
CA MET A 187 -1.97 -8.16 9.65
C MET A 187 -3.39 -8.74 9.58
N VAL A 188 -3.60 -9.75 8.73
CA VAL A 188 -4.91 -10.44 8.60
C VAL A 188 -5.29 -11.14 9.90
N ALA A 189 -4.35 -11.84 10.54
CA ALA A 189 -4.60 -12.50 11.83
C ALA A 189 -5.00 -11.50 12.92
N GLY A 190 -4.32 -10.35 12.98
CA GLY A 190 -4.64 -9.27 13.92
C GLY A 190 -6.03 -8.68 13.69
N GLN A 191 -6.39 -8.42 12.43
CA GLN A 191 -7.71 -7.91 12.06
C GLN A 191 -8.82 -8.91 12.37
N TYR A 192 -8.61 -10.20 12.09
CA TYR A 192 -9.59 -11.23 12.40
C TYR A 192 -9.82 -11.36 13.91
N ARG A 193 -8.76 -11.28 14.73
CA ARG A 193 -8.89 -11.29 16.20
C ARG A 193 -9.65 -10.07 16.70
N ASP A 194 -9.43 -8.90 16.11
CA ASP A 194 -10.15 -7.67 16.45
C ASP A 194 -11.66 -7.81 16.18
N LEU A 195 -12.04 -8.30 15.01
CA LEU A 195 -13.45 -8.60 14.68
C LEU A 195 -14.08 -9.62 15.65
N ARG A 196 -13.33 -10.65 16.02
CA ARG A 196 -13.82 -11.65 17.01
C ARG A 196 -14.03 -11.04 18.40
N ALA A 197 -13.09 -10.22 18.86
CA ALA A 197 -13.19 -9.54 20.14
C ALA A 197 -14.42 -8.62 20.18
N GLN A 198 -14.65 -7.86 19.12
CA GLN A 198 -15.86 -7.03 18.98
C GLN A 198 -17.14 -7.87 19.01
N ALA A 199 -17.20 -8.96 18.23
CA ALA A 199 -18.37 -9.82 18.16
C ALA A 199 -18.69 -10.56 19.47
N SER A 200 -17.65 -10.90 20.25
CA SER A 200 -17.82 -11.60 21.56
C SER A 200 -17.98 -10.64 22.73
N GLY A 201 -17.80 -9.33 22.55
CA GLY A 201 -17.77 -8.34 23.63
C GLY A 201 -16.58 -8.55 24.58
N SER A 202 -15.52 -9.23 24.13
CA SER A 202 -14.36 -9.52 24.95
C SER A 202 -13.55 -8.24 25.26
N SER A 203 -13.30 -8.02 26.55
CA SER A 203 -12.45 -6.94 27.07
C SER A 203 -11.18 -7.47 27.78
N ALA A 204 -10.78 -8.72 27.50
CA ALA A 204 -9.60 -9.32 28.10
C ALA A 204 -8.33 -8.58 27.69
N ALA A 205 -7.51 -8.18 28.65
CA ALA A 205 -6.29 -7.40 28.41
C ALA A 205 -5.29 -8.15 27.51
N ASP A 206 -5.14 -9.46 27.69
CA ASP A 206 -4.24 -10.30 26.87
C ASP A 206 -4.69 -10.37 25.42
N GLU A 207 -6.01 -10.41 25.17
CA GLU A 207 -6.57 -10.36 23.81
C GLU A 207 -6.26 -9.00 23.16
N ALA A 208 -6.55 -7.90 23.86
CA ALA A 208 -6.27 -6.55 23.39
C ALA A 208 -4.77 -6.36 23.09
N LEU A 209 -3.89 -6.86 23.95
CA LEU A 209 -2.44 -6.82 23.74
C LEU A 209 -2.03 -7.62 22.48
N THR A 210 -2.56 -8.82 22.31
CA THR A 210 -2.27 -9.65 21.14
C THR A 210 -2.70 -8.97 19.85
N ILE A 211 -3.90 -8.36 19.83
CA ILE A 211 -4.40 -7.57 18.68
C ILE A 211 -3.46 -6.40 18.41
N ALA A 212 -3.10 -5.63 19.44
CA ALA A 212 -2.19 -4.48 19.31
C ALA A 212 -0.81 -4.89 18.77
N VAL A 213 -0.27 -6.03 19.20
CA VAL A 213 1.00 -6.56 18.69
C VAL A 213 0.89 -6.91 17.21
N LEU A 214 -0.11 -7.68 16.80
CA LEU A 214 -0.26 -8.13 15.41
C LEU A 214 -0.66 -6.98 14.47
N LYS A 215 -1.73 -6.25 14.81
CA LYS A 215 -2.34 -5.20 13.97
C LYS A 215 -1.49 -3.92 13.94
N SER A 216 -0.70 -3.64 14.97
CA SER A 216 0.03 -2.35 15.09
C SER A 216 1.53 -2.51 15.25
N ALA A 217 2.04 -3.15 16.30
CA ALA A 217 3.47 -3.15 16.61
C ALA A 217 4.29 -3.87 15.52
N ARG A 218 3.89 -5.08 15.13
CA ARG A 218 4.56 -5.82 14.06
C ARG A 218 4.37 -5.14 12.72
N TYR A 219 3.14 -4.82 12.35
CA TYR A 219 2.80 -4.24 11.06
C TYR A 219 3.37 -2.84 10.84
N THR A 220 3.45 -2.01 11.88
CA THR A 220 3.90 -0.61 11.73
C THR A 220 5.40 -0.44 11.99
N VAL A 221 6.02 -1.26 12.84
CA VAL A 221 7.40 -1.07 13.27
C VAL A 221 8.29 -2.25 12.91
N ALA A 222 8.03 -3.44 13.48
CA ALA A 222 8.96 -4.55 13.38
C ALA A 222 9.17 -5.04 11.94
N ARG A 223 8.09 -5.28 11.21
CA ARG A 223 8.16 -5.75 9.83
C ARG A 223 8.70 -4.70 8.84
N PRO A 224 8.31 -3.41 8.91
CA PRO A 224 8.98 -2.39 8.11
C PRO A 224 10.49 -2.27 8.36
N LEU A 225 10.94 -2.35 9.62
CA LEU A 225 12.38 -2.39 9.92
C LEU A 225 13.07 -3.62 9.31
N ALA A 226 12.47 -4.81 9.44
CA ALA A 226 12.99 -6.05 8.88
C ALA A 226 13.05 -6.03 7.35
N LEU A 227 11.99 -5.51 6.69
CA LEU A 227 11.95 -5.30 5.23
C LEU A 227 13.06 -4.36 4.76
N GLY A 228 13.37 -3.34 5.53
CA GLY A 228 14.47 -2.44 5.22
C GLY A 228 15.83 -3.08 5.40
N ALA A 229 15.98 -3.99 6.37
CA ALA A 229 17.22 -4.70 6.65
C ALA A 229 17.45 -5.94 5.77
N SER A 230 16.48 -6.29 4.94
CA SER A 230 16.58 -7.39 3.96
C SER A 230 17.26 -6.92 2.71
#